data_ef233ea8418598cc887243eeb9d6f320
#
_entry.id   ef233ea8418598cc887243eeb9d6f320
#
_cell.length_a   1.000
_cell.length_b   1.000
_cell.length_c   1.000
_cell.angle_alpha   90.00
_cell.angle_beta   90.00
_cell.angle_gamma   90.00
#
_symmetry.space_group_name_H-M   'P 1'
#
loop_
_entity.id
_entity.type
_entity.pdbx_description
1 polymer ?
#
loop_
_entity_poly.entity_id
_entity_poly.type
_entity_poly.pdbx_seq_one_letter_code
_entity_poly.pdbx_strand_id
1 'polypeptide(L)'
;AVASRLNAQFQSIKEAQIFSFQPAMIPGYGMGNSLELNLQDMTGGDLATFYDASTQFLNALNQRPEVAMAYTSYAINFPQLSVEVDAAKCKRAGISPSAVLDAVGSYCGGAYISNYNQYGKVYRVMMQASPEYRLDEQALNNMFVRNGTEMAPVSQFVTLKQVLGPETANRFNLYSTITANVNPADGYSSGEVQKVIEEVAAESLPIGYGYEYGGMAREEASSGGAQTVFIYAICIFLIYLILACLYESFLVPFAVIFSVPFGLMGSFLFAKILGLENNIYLQTGVIMLIGLLAKTAILITEYAIERRRKGMGIVESAYSAAQVRLRPILMTVLTMIFGMLPL
;
A
#
# COMPACT_ATOMS: atom_id res chain seq x y z
N ALA A 1 9.08 -7.34 -17.85
CA ALA A 1 9.59 -7.37 -19.24
C ALA A 1 9.07 -6.22 -20.12
N VAL A 2 7.74 -5.95 -20.19
CA VAL A 2 7.21 -4.85 -21.04
C VAL A 2 7.53 -3.49 -20.45
N ALA A 3 7.26 -3.27 -19.16
CA ALA A 3 7.55 -2.02 -18.47
C ALA A 3 9.04 -1.63 -18.52
N SER A 4 9.95 -2.61 -18.33
CA SER A 4 11.40 -2.38 -18.42
C SER A 4 11.82 -1.90 -19.81
N ARG A 5 11.27 -2.51 -20.88
CA ARG A 5 11.53 -2.09 -22.26
C ARG A 5 11.01 -0.68 -22.57
N LEU A 6 9.81 -0.34 -22.07
CA LEU A 6 9.24 0.98 -22.21
C LEU A 6 10.05 2.04 -21.46
N ASN A 7 10.45 1.75 -20.22
CA ASN A 7 11.30 2.66 -19.43
C ASN A 7 12.63 2.93 -20.10
N ALA A 8 13.26 1.93 -20.73
CA ALA A 8 14.48 2.13 -21.51
C ALA A 8 14.28 3.03 -22.72
N GLN A 9 13.13 2.95 -23.40
CA GLN A 9 12.80 3.83 -24.53
C GLN A 9 12.47 5.26 -24.03
N PHE A 10 11.84 5.41 -22.90
CA PHE A 10 11.47 6.72 -22.32
C PHE A 10 12.70 7.54 -21.87
N GLN A 11 13.81 6.90 -21.54
CA GLN A 11 15.07 7.58 -21.21
C GLN A 11 15.62 8.45 -22.34
N SER A 12 15.21 8.22 -23.60
CA SER A 12 15.59 9.06 -24.74
C SER A 12 14.87 10.41 -24.79
N ILE A 13 13.76 10.55 -24.05
CA ILE A 13 12.95 11.76 -23.99
C ILE A 13 13.52 12.65 -22.87
N LYS A 14 14.10 13.80 -23.26
CA LYS A 14 14.74 14.74 -22.32
C LYS A 14 13.78 15.77 -21.73
N GLU A 15 12.65 15.98 -22.39
CA GLU A 15 11.65 16.99 -22.05
C GLU A 15 10.75 16.60 -20.88
N ALA A 16 10.69 15.31 -20.55
CA ALA A 16 9.86 14.79 -19.47
C ALA A 16 10.48 13.55 -18.84
N GLN A 17 10.26 13.36 -17.53
CA GLN A 17 10.54 12.10 -16.84
C GLN A 17 9.31 11.21 -16.92
N ILE A 18 9.42 10.11 -17.66
CA ILE A 18 8.31 9.17 -17.89
C ILE A 18 8.66 7.83 -17.25
N PHE A 19 7.79 7.37 -16.38
CA PHE A 19 7.92 6.07 -15.71
C PHE A 19 6.75 5.16 -16.08
N SER A 20 7.05 3.94 -16.48
CA SER A 20 6.08 2.87 -16.65
C SER A 20 6.21 1.87 -15.51
N PHE A 21 5.13 1.60 -14.81
CA PHE A 21 5.09 0.64 -13.71
C PHE A 21 3.88 -0.28 -13.84
N GLN A 22 3.98 -1.44 -13.24
CA GLN A 22 2.87 -2.38 -13.12
C GLN A 22 2.15 -2.09 -11.80
N PRO A 23 0.83 -1.87 -11.81
CA PRO A 23 0.07 -1.70 -10.57
C PRO A 23 0.17 -2.98 -9.72
N ALA A 24 0.20 -2.82 -8.40
CA ALA A 24 0.18 -3.94 -7.48
C ALA A 24 -1.11 -4.75 -7.63
N MET A 25 -1.02 -6.08 -7.55
CA MET A 25 -2.18 -6.98 -7.67
C MET A 25 -3.12 -6.88 -6.46
N ILE A 26 -2.58 -6.53 -5.29
CA ILE A 26 -3.36 -6.37 -4.05
C ILE A 26 -3.36 -4.89 -3.66
N PRO A 27 -4.54 -4.29 -3.36
CA PRO A 27 -4.61 -2.94 -2.82
C PRO A 27 -3.84 -2.85 -1.49
N GLY A 28 -3.06 -1.77 -1.31
CA GLY A 28 -2.28 -1.53 -0.10
C GLY A 28 -0.78 -1.82 -0.24
N TYR A 29 -0.34 -2.51 -1.30
CA TYR A 29 1.04 -2.45 -1.73
C TYR A 29 1.29 -1.15 -2.49
N GLY A 30 2.44 -0.52 -2.25
CA GLY A 30 2.87 0.65 -3.01
C GLY A 30 3.04 0.36 -4.51
N MET A 31 3.39 1.36 -5.28
CA MET A 31 3.60 1.18 -6.72
C MET A 31 4.68 0.11 -6.98
N GLY A 32 4.29 -1.00 -7.62
CA GLY A 32 5.22 -2.05 -8.04
C GLY A 32 5.78 -2.93 -6.91
N ASN A 33 5.00 -3.28 -5.89
CA ASN A 33 5.42 -4.01 -4.68
C ASN A 33 6.41 -3.25 -3.79
N SER A 34 6.43 -1.91 -3.87
CA SER A 34 7.28 -1.09 -3.00
C SER A 34 6.84 -1.16 -1.55
N LEU A 35 7.84 -1.10 -0.66
CA LEU A 35 7.62 -0.85 0.75
C LEU A 35 7.34 0.64 0.94
N GLU A 36 6.18 0.97 1.49
CA GLU A 36 5.83 2.33 1.85
C GLU A 36 6.45 2.69 3.19
N LEU A 37 7.18 3.80 3.23
CA LEU A 37 7.78 4.37 4.43
C LEU A 37 7.23 5.76 4.68
N ASN A 38 6.78 6.00 5.89
CA ASN A 38 6.38 7.30 6.38
C ASN A 38 7.49 7.86 7.26
N LEU A 39 8.37 8.69 6.68
CA LEU A 39 9.40 9.40 7.43
C LEU A 39 8.74 10.49 8.26
N GLN A 40 9.06 10.58 9.54
CA GLN A 40 8.35 11.43 10.50
C GLN A 40 9.31 12.46 11.11
N ASP A 41 8.87 13.71 11.20
CA ASP A 41 9.50 14.75 11.99
C ASP A 41 8.84 14.83 13.37
N MET A 42 9.55 14.37 14.40
CA MET A 42 9.13 14.44 15.80
C MET A 42 9.59 15.71 16.48
N THR A 43 10.44 16.53 15.83
CA THR A 43 11.00 17.76 16.40
C THR A 43 10.06 18.95 16.20
N GLY A 44 9.21 18.92 15.18
CA GLY A 44 8.41 20.07 14.75
C GLY A 44 9.25 21.21 14.19
N GLY A 45 10.42 20.87 13.64
CA GLY A 45 11.39 21.82 13.10
C GLY A 45 11.04 22.35 11.71
N ASP A 46 12.05 22.89 11.01
CA ASP A 46 11.90 23.41 9.66
C ASP A 46 11.75 22.28 8.63
N LEU A 47 10.78 22.46 7.73
CA LEU A 47 10.47 21.50 6.69
C LEU A 47 11.65 21.26 5.72
N ALA A 48 12.45 22.29 5.43
CA ALA A 48 13.58 22.15 4.54
C ALA A 48 14.64 21.21 5.14
N THR A 49 14.95 21.38 6.43
CA THR A 49 15.88 20.51 7.16
C THR A 49 15.38 19.06 7.20
N PHE A 50 14.09 18.86 7.39
CA PHE A 50 13.49 17.54 7.37
C PHE A 50 13.54 16.88 5.98
N TYR A 51 13.29 17.68 4.94
CA TYR A 51 13.37 17.20 3.55
C TYR A 51 14.81 16.80 3.18
N ASP A 52 15.81 17.60 3.60
CA ASP A 52 17.23 17.30 3.37
C ASP A 52 17.65 16.01 4.09
N ALA A 53 17.27 15.84 5.35
CA ALA A 53 17.53 14.62 6.11
C ALA A 53 16.87 13.40 5.46
N SER A 54 15.61 13.54 5.01
CA SER A 54 14.87 12.49 4.29
C SER A 54 15.57 12.12 2.98
N THR A 55 16.05 13.11 2.23
CA THR A 55 16.74 12.88 0.97
C THR A 55 18.08 12.18 1.18
N GLN A 56 18.84 12.55 2.23
CA GLN A 56 20.08 11.87 2.59
C GLN A 56 19.84 10.41 2.96
N PHE A 57 18.80 10.12 3.74
CA PHE A 57 18.40 8.77 4.08
C PHE A 57 18.03 7.94 2.83
N LEU A 58 17.23 8.49 1.93
CA LEU A 58 16.86 7.80 0.68
C LEU A 58 18.08 7.56 -0.21
N ASN A 59 19.03 8.50 -0.27
CA ASN A 59 20.28 8.32 -1.00
C ASN A 59 21.15 7.22 -0.39
N ALA A 60 21.21 7.11 0.94
CA ALA A 60 21.91 6.03 1.63
C ALA A 60 21.28 4.67 1.34
N LEU A 61 19.94 4.59 1.29
CA LEU A 61 19.23 3.38 0.88
C LEU A 61 19.53 2.98 -0.57
N ASN A 62 19.60 3.94 -1.49
CA ASN A 62 19.92 3.70 -2.89
C ASN A 62 21.35 3.19 -3.14
N GLN A 63 22.26 3.28 -2.14
CA GLN A 63 23.60 2.73 -2.22
C GLN A 63 23.67 1.26 -1.81
N ARG A 64 22.62 0.71 -1.25
CA ARG A 64 22.56 -0.69 -0.81
C ARG A 64 22.17 -1.61 -1.97
N PRO A 65 22.81 -2.77 -2.14
CA PRO A 65 22.54 -3.70 -3.24
C PRO A 65 21.14 -4.35 -3.13
N GLU A 66 20.55 -4.39 -1.94
CA GLU A 66 19.23 -4.95 -1.67
C GLU A 66 18.09 -4.04 -2.16
N VAL A 67 18.37 -2.76 -2.42
CA VAL A 67 17.41 -1.74 -2.82
C VAL A 67 17.58 -1.42 -4.29
N ALA A 68 16.54 -1.64 -5.09
CA ALA A 68 16.54 -1.25 -6.49
C ALA A 68 16.38 0.26 -6.65
N MET A 69 15.46 0.86 -5.88
CA MET A 69 15.18 2.29 -5.91
C MET A 69 14.42 2.72 -4.66
N ALA A 70 14.91 3.73 -3.96
CA ALA A 70 14.22 4.44 -2.91
C ALA A 70 13.93 5.87 -3.36
N TYR A 71 12.66 6.29 -3.34
CA TYR A 71 12.24 7.59 -3.85
C TYR A 71 11.04 8.15 -3.10
N THR A 72 10.87 9.46 -3.20
CA THR A 72 9.67 10.16 -2.75
C THR A 72 9.14 11.04 -3.86
N SER A 73 7.82 11.18 -3.95
CA SER A 73 7.17 12.17 -4.81
C SER A 73 6.96 13.51 -4.13
N TYR A 74 7.30 13.60 -2.84
CA TYR A 74 7.19 14.85 -2.09
C TYR A 74 8.26 15.86 -2.53
N ALA A 75 7.84 17.08 -2.80
CA ALA A 75 8.71 18.16 -3.23
C ALA A 75 8.41 19.43 -2.45
N ILE A 76 9.45 20.19 -2.11
CA ILE A 76 9.34 21.48 -1.41
C ILE A 76 9.53 22.67 -2.35
N ASN A 77 9.80 22.41 -3.61
CA ASN A 77 10.10 23.40 -4.64
C ASN A 77 8.93 23.63 -5.63
N PHE A 78 7.71 23.30 -5.20
CA PHE A 78 6.53 23.58 -6.02
C PHE A 78 6.30 25.09 -6.09
N PRO A 79 6.21 25.70 -7.30
CA PRO A 79 6.01 27.14 -7.45
C PRO A 79 4.60 27.53 -7.01
N GLN A 80 4.55 28.50 -6.10
CA GLN A 80 3.31 29.03 -5.53
C GLN A 80 3.33 30.55 -5.59
N LEU A 81 2.13 31.15 -5.61
CA LEU A 81 1.96 32.59 -5.51
C LEU A 81 1.45 32.94 -4.10
N SER A 82 2.30 33.61 -3.33
CA SER A 82 1.91 34.15 -2.02
C SER A 82 1.17 35.47 -2.22
N VAL A 83 -0.01 35.58 -1.60
CA VAL A 83 -0.86 36.75 -1.65
C VAL A 83 -0.54 37.62 -0.46
N GLU A 84 0.21 38.71 -0.67
CA GLU A 84 0.55 39.69 0.36
C GLU A 84 -0.43 40.87 0.30
N VAL A 85 -1.20 41.08 1.38
CA VAL A 85 -2.16 42.20 1.47
C VAL A 85 -1.53 43.41 2.13
N ASP A 86 -1.62 44.58 1.47
CA ASP A 86 -1.19 45.86 2.05
C ASP A 86 -2.23 46.38 3.04
N ALA A 87 -2.00 46.05 4.31
CA ALA A 87 -2.90 46.44 5.41
C ALA A 87 -3.06 47.98 5.54
N ALA A 88 -2.04 48.76 5.15
CA ALA A 88 -2.08 50.21 5.22
C ALA A 88 -2.99 50.80 4.14
N LYS A 89 -2.95 50.26 2.94
CA LYS A 89 -3.89 50.64 1.86
C LYS A 89 -5.31 50.24 2.19
N CYS A 90 -5.52 49.00 2.72
CA CYS A 90 -6.84 48.52 3.15
C CYS A 90 -7.44 49.44 4.21
N LYS A 91 -6.67 49.81 5.23
CA LYS A 91 -7.11 50.69 6.30
C LYS A 91 -7.52 52.08 5.79
N ARG A 92 -6.74 52.66 4.86
CA ARG A 92 -7.04 53.96 4.22
C ARG A 92 -8.34 53.91 3.39
N ALA A 93 -8.61 52.79 2.75
CA ALA A 93 -9.82 52.57 1.99
C ALA A 93 -11.02 52.10 2.83
N GLY A 94 -10.84 51.86 4.13
CA GLY A 94 -11.92 51.38 5.02
C GLY A 94 -12.28 49.92 4.82
N ILE A 95 -11.41 49.12 4.18
CA ILE A 95 -11.61 47.71 3.89
C ILE A 95 -10.80 46.85 4.88
N SER A 96 -11.39 45.77 5.36
CA SER A 96 -10.65 44.78 6.17
C SER A 96 -9.70 43.95 5.29
N PRO A 97 -8.45 43.75 5.71
CA PRO A 97 -7.55 42.81 5.01
C PRO A 97 -8.10 41.41 4.88
N SER A 98 -8.87 40.94 5.86
CA SER A 98 -9.55 39.63 5.78
C SER A 98 -10.59 39.58 4.67
N ALA A 99 -11.35 40.66 4.46
CA ALA A 99 -12.33 40.71 3.36
C ALA A 99 -11.66 40.61 1.98
N VAL A 100 -10.46 41.18 1.82
CA VAL A 100 -9.67 41.04 0.59
C VAL A 100 -9.21 39.60 0.40
N LEU A 101 -8.69 38.95 1.44
CA LEU A 101 -8.26 37.54 1.39
C LEU A 101 -9.44 36.61 1.14
N ASP A 102 -10.59 36.84 1.79
CA ASP A 102 -11.81 36.05 1.61
C ASP A 102 -12.33 36.19 0.17
N ALA A 103 -12.25 37.38 -0.41
CA ALA A 103 -12.60 37.58 -1.81
C ALA A 103 -11.67 36.77 -2.74
N VAL A 104 -10.34 36.91 -2.62
CA VAL A 104 -9.39 36.11 -3.40
C VAL A 104 -9.62 34.63 -3.22
N GLY A 105 -9.76 34.17 -1.98
CA GLY A 105 -10.04 32.78 -1.65
C GLY A 105 -11.31 32.27 -2.32
N SER A 106 -12.39 33.07 -2.33
CA SER A 106 -13.66 32.71 -2.97
C SER A 106 -13.56 32.64 -4.49
N TYR A 107 -12.85 33.58 -5.12
CA TYR A 107 -12.64 33.60 -6.57
C TYR A 107 -11.74 32.44 -7.03
N CYS A 108 -10.62 32.20 -6.35
CA CYS A 108 -9.62 31.18 -6.74
C CYS A 108 -9.94 29.79 -6.21
N GLY A 109 -10.24 29.68 -4.90
CA GLY A 109 -10.45 28.42 -4.20
C GLY A 109 -11.89 27.94 -4.17
N GLY A 110 -12.83 28.86 -4.36
CA GLY A 110 -14.25 28.62 -4.26
C GLY A 110 -14.81 28.79 -2.85
N ALA A 111 -16.02 29.34 -2.78
CA ALA A 111 -16.79 29.52 -1.55
C ALA A 111 -17.89 28.47 -1.42
N TYR A 112 -17.97 27.85 -0.28
CA TYR A 112 -19.10 27.00 0.06
C TYR A 112 -20.30 27.89 0.40
N ILE A 113 -21.41 27.69 -0.35
CA ILE A 113 -22.62 28.52 -0.19
C ILE A 113 -23.69 27.77 0.59
N SER A 114 -24.01 26.55 0.20
CA SER A 114 -25.08 25.77 0.82
C SER A 114 -25.01 24.29 0.46
N ASN A 115 -25.94 23.52 1.00
CA ASN A 115 -26.21 22.15 0.57
C ASN A 115 -27.60 22.05 -0.06
N TYR A 116 -27.78 21.14 -0.99
CA TYR A 116 -29.10 20.68 -1.40
C TYR A 116 -29.17 19.15 -1.38
N ASN A 117 -30.38 18.64 -1.12
CA ASN A 117 -30.63 17.21 -1.04
C ASN A 117 -31.34 16.74 -2.31
N GLN A 118 -30.76 15.76 -2.99
CA GLN A 118 -31.37 15.13 -4.16
C GLN A 118 -31.02 13.63 -4.19
N TYR A 119 -32.00 12.80 -4.54
CA TYR A 119 -31.83 11.34 -4.60
C TYR A 119 -31.29 10.69 -3.32
N GLY A 120 -31.66 11.23 -2.15
CA GLY A 120 -31.19 10.73 -0.85
C GLY A 120 -29.73 11.06 -0.52
N LYS A 121 -29.07 11.92 -1.32
CA LYS A 121 -27.69 12.38 -1.10
C LYS A 121 -27.65 13.88 -0.87
N VAL A 122 -26.67 14.30 -0.08
CA VAL A 122 -26.36 15.73 0.17
C VAL A 122 -25.31 16.19 -0.83
N TYR A 123 -25.63 17.23 -1.60
CA TYR A 123 -24.69 17.85 -2.55
C TYR A 123 -24.28 19.21 -2.03
N ARG A 124 -22.99 19.51 -2.09
CA ARG A 124 -22.44 20.81 -1.74
C ARG A 124 -22.55 21.76 -2.92
N VAL A 125 -23.05 22.97 -2.67
CA VAL A 125 -23.05 24.06 -3.65
C VAL A 125 -21.80 24.92 -3.42
N MET A 126 -20.91 24.88 -4.38
CA MET A 126 -19.68 25.68 -4.39
C MET A 126 -19.78 26.78 -5.44
N MET A 127 -19.35 27.99 -5.11
CA MET A 127 -19.26 29.10 -6.02
C MET A 127 -17.78 29.46 -6.24
N GLN A 128 -17.36 29.56 -7.50
CA GLN A 128 -15.98 29.85 -7.87
C GLN A 128 -15.97 30.64 -9.17
N ALA A 129 -14.93 31.44 -9.38
CA ALA A 129 -14.76 32.11 -10.68
C ALA A 129 -14.54 31.09 -11.79
N SER A 130 -15.05 31.41 -13.00
CA SER A 130 -14.73 30.61 -14.18
C SER A 130 -13.21 30.58 -14.42
N PRO A 131 -12.64 29.49 -14.95
CA PRO A 131 -11.19 29.35 -15.18
C PRO A 131 -10.56 30.55 -15.88
N GLU A 132 -11.24 31.13 -16.85
CA GLU A 132 -10.78 32.30 -17.63
C GLU A 132 -10.44 33.53 -16.76
N TYR A 133 -11.09 33.65 -15.59
CA TYR A 133 -10.92 34.79 -14.67
C TYR A 133 -9.99 34.50 -13.50
N ARG A 134 -9.25 33.37 -13.51
CA ARG A 134 -8.34 32.96 -12.43
C ARG A 134 -7.06 32.24 -12.89
N LEU A 135 -6.75 32.28 -14.20
CA LEU A 135 -5.62 31.54 -14.78
C LEU A 135 -4.26 32.20 -14.56
N ASP A 136 -4.19 33.51 -14.49
CA ASP A 136 -2.95 34.29 -14.47
C ASP A 136 -2.96 35.38 -13.39
N GLU A 137 -1.81 36.04 -13.21
CA GLU A 137 -1.68 37.14 -12.27
C GLU A 137 -2.56 38.34 -12.64
N GLN A 138 -2.91 38.50 -13.92
CA GLN A 138 -3.78 39.59 -14.40
C GLN A 138 -5.23 39.40 -13.98
N ALA A 139 -5.60 38.16 -13.59
CA ALA A 139 -6.92 37.85 -13.08
C ALA A 139 -7.28 38.64 -11.83
N LEU A 140 -6.31 39.08 -11.01
CA LEU A 140 -6.55 39.96 -9.85
C LEU A 140 -7.23 41.28 -10.21
N ASN A 141 -7.05 41.77 -11.45
CA ASN A 141 -7.72 42.99 -11.91
C ASN A 141 -9.23 42.80 -12.13
N ASN A 142 -9.63 41.54 -12.35
CA ASN A 142 -11.03 41.16 -12.56
C ASN A 142 -11.73 40.70 -11.29
N MET A 143 -11.02 40.66 -10.17
CA MET A 143 -11.57 40.31 -8.86
C MET A 143 -11.88 41.58 -8.08
N PHE A 144 -13.05 41.63 -7.47
CA PHE A 144 -13.52 42.80 -6.73
C PHE A 144 -13.84 42.46 -5.29
N VAL A 145 -13.53 43.41 -4.41
CA VAL A 145 -13.92 43.38 -3.00
C VAL A 145 -14.88 44.53 -2.72
N ARG A 146 -15.86 44.28 -1.84
CA ARG A 146 -16.85 45.29 -1.49
C ARG A 146 -16.24 46.33 -0.55
N ASN A 147 -16.39 47.61 -0.91
CA ASN A 147 -16.04 48.76 -0.07
C ASN A 147 -17.29 49.59 0.19
N GLY A 148 -18.01 49.32 1.26
CA GLY A 148 -19.29 49.95 1.55
C GLY A 148 -20.33 49.65 0.47
N THR A 149 -20.71 50.68 -0.30
CA THR A 149 -21.62 50.59 -1.47
C THR A 149 -20.94 50.38 -2.78
N GLU A 150 -19.62 50.57 -2.84
CA GLU A 150 -18.82 50.48 -4.08
C GLU A 150 -18.00 49.16 -4.13
N MET A 151 -17.52 48.81 -5.31
CA MET A 151 -16.63 47.67 -5.53
C MET A 151 -15.23 48.20 -5.91
N ALA A 152 -14.21 47.70 -5.25
CA ALA A 152 -12.82 48.03 -5.51
C ALA A 152 -12.07 46.82 -6.07
N PRO A 153 -11.23 46.95 -7.09
CA PRO A 153 -10.45 45.82 -7.62
C PRO A 153 -9.41 45.38 -6.58
N VAL A 154 -9.29 44.07 -6.42
CA VAL A 154 -8.40 43.43 -5.43
C VAL A 154 -6.93 43.75 -5.73
N SER A 155 -6.56 43.94 -6.98
CA SER A 155 -5.19 44.30 -7.43
C SER A 155 -4.63 45.59 -6.78
N GLN A 156 -5.49 46.48 -6.27
CA GLN A 156 -5.03 47.68 -5.57
C GLN A 156 -4.47 47.39 -4.17
N PHE A 157 -4.90 46.30 -3.55
CA PHE A 157 -4.62 45.94 -2.15
C PHE A 157 -3.67 44.77 -2.00
N VAL A 158 -3.41 44.02 -3.07
CA VAL A 158 -2.67 42.75 -3.06
C VAL A 158 -1.44 42.83 -3.96
N THR A 159 -0.35 42.26 -3.48
CA THR A 159 0.86 42.02 -4.28
C THR A 159 1.09 40.50 -4.31
N LEU A 160 1.30 39.94 -5.50
CA LEU A 160 1.69 38.56 -5.64
C LEU A 160 3.22 38.42 -5.57
N LYS A 161 3.66 37.43 -4.81
CA LYS A 161 5.08 37.10 -4.70
C LYS A 161 5.26 35.61 -4.98
N GLN A 162 6.10 35.31 -5.95
CA GLN A 162 6.45 33.93 -6.24
C GLN A 162 7.27 33.34 -5.10
N VAL A 163 6.83 32.23 -4.57
CA VAL A 163 7.50 31.48 -3.50
C VAL A 163 7.56 30.01 -3.89
N LEU A 164 8.51 29.30 -3.33
CA LEU A 164 8.60 27.84 -3.44
C LEU A 164 8.12 27.22 -2.13
N GLY A 165 7.35 26.20 -2.22
CA GLY A 165 6.83 25.49 -1.03
C GLY A 165 6.31 24.10 -1.36
N PRO A 166 5.90 23.33 -0.38
CA PRO A 166 5.30 22.02 -0.62
C PRO A 166 3.88 22.17 -1.19
N GLU A 167 3.51 21.29 -2.12
CA GLU A 167 2.16 21.24 -2.67
C GLU A 167 1.16 20.75 -1.62
N THR A 168 1.58 19.78 -0.80
CA THR A 168 0.74 19.16 0.24
C THR A 168 1.51 19.09 1.57
N ALA A 169 0.80 19.13 2.68
CA ALA A 169 1.34 18.86 4.00
C ALA A 169 0.68 17.58 4.56
N ASN A 170 1.46 16.51 4.61
CA ASN A 170 0.99 15.23 5.10
C ASN A 170 1.37 15.04 6.57
N ARG A 171 0.49 14.38 7.32
CA ARG A 171 0.76 13.97 8.69
C ARG A 171 0.41 12.51 8.89
N PHE A 172 1.26 11.80 9.59
CA PHE A 172 1.04 10.44 10.04
C PHE A 172 1.25 10.37 11.55
N ASN A 173 0.29 9.86 12.31
CA ASN A 173 0.28 9.87 13.77
C ASN A 173 0.54 11.28 14.36
N LEU A 174 -0.02 12.32 13.74
CA LEU A 174 0.12 13.74 14.07
C LEU A 174 1.50 14.37 13.78
N TYR A 175 2.52 13.60 13.43
CA TYR A 175 3.82 14.10 13.00
C TYR A 175 3.82 14.52 11.54
N SER A 176 4.55 15.57 11.20
CA SER A 176 4.80 15.94 9.80
C SER A 176 5.51 14.81 9.10
N THR A 177 5.04 14.42 7.90
CA THR A 177 5.49 13.18 7.27
C THR A 177 5.80 13.38 5.79
N ILE A 178 6.90 12.75 5.37
CA ILE A 178 7.27 12.57 3.97
C ILE A 178 7.11 11.08 3.65
N THR A 179 6.20 10.77 2.74
CA THR A 179 6.00 9.38 2.28
C THR A 179 7.04 9.04 1.22
N ALA A 180 7.76 7.95 1.42
CA ALA A 180 8.74 7.41 0.50
C ALA A 180 8.38 5.96 0.13
N ASN A 181 8.84 5.54 -1.03
CA ASN A 181 8.67 4.18 -1.53
C ASN A 181 10.04 3.55 -1.76
N VAL A 182 10.21 2.33 -1.27
CA VAL A 182 11.45 1.57 -1.41
C VAL A 182 11.14 0.28 -2.17
N ASN A 183 11.72 0.13 -3.34
CA ASN A 183 11.58 -1.08 -4.16
C ASN A 183 12.71 -2.05 -3.85
N PRO A 184 12.40 -3.32 -3.52
CA PRO A 184 13.39 -4.38 -3.44
C PRO A 184 14.13 -4.58 -4.77
N ALA A 185 15.41 -4.91 -4.71
CA ALA A 185 16.15 -5.35 -5.88
C ALA A 185 15.80 -6.81 -6.24
N ASP A 186 15.97 -7.16 -7.51
CA ASP A 186 15.69 -8.52 -7.98
C ASP A 186 16.46 -9.56 -7.17
N GLY A 187 15.73 -10.52 -6.58
CA GLY A 187 16.30 -11.60 -5.77
C GLY A 187 16.37 -11.31 -4.26
N TYR A 188 15.95 -10.15 -3.81
CA TYR A 188 15.86 -9.79 -2.38
C TYR A 188 14.40 -9.71 -1.93
N SER A 189 14.12 -10.26 -0.75
CA SER A 189 12.79 -10.24 -0.16
C SER A 189 12.48 -8.90 0.54
N SER A 190 11.18 -8.60 0.67
CA SER A 190 10.71 -7.44 1.44
C SER A 190 11.26 -7.42 2.87
N GLY A 191 11.36 -8.59 3.52
CA GLY A 191 11.91 -8.71 4.87
C GLY A 191 13.42 -8.44 4.97
N GLU A 192 14.20 -8.72 3.91
CA GLU A 192 15.62 -8.35 3.86
C GLU A 192 15.78 -6.85 3.69
N VAL A 193 14.96 -6.24 2.82
CA VAL A 193 14.96 -4.79 2.63
C VAL A 193 14.52 -4.05 3.90
N GLN A 194 13.55 -4.60 4.67
CA GLN A 194 13.16 -4.04 5.97
C GLN A 194 14.34 -3.98 6.95
N LYS A 195 15.17 -5.03 7.04
CA LYS A 195 16.36 -5.03 7.88
C LYS A 195 17.38 -3.98 7.43
N VAL A 196 17.59 -3.84 6.11
CA VAL A 196 18.47 -2.81 5.56
C VAL A 196 17.96 -1.41 5.89
N ILE A 197 16.63 -1.21 5.82
CA ILE A 197 16.01 0.06 6.23
C ILE A 197 16.29 0.36 7.70
N GLU A 198 16.18 -0.63 8.60
CA GLU A 198 16.49 -0.48 10.03
C GLU A 198 17.97 -0.12 10.26
N GLU A 199 18.89 -0.80 9.57
CA GLU A 199 20.32 -0.53 9.66
C GLU A 199 20.65 0.89 9.19
N VAL A 200 20.19 1.27 7.98
CA VAL A 200 20.46 2.59 7.41
C VAL A 200 19.78 3.70 8.22
N ALA A 201 18.58 3.44 8.77
CA ALA A 201 17.90 4.40 9.63
C ALA A 201 18.70 4.67 10.93
N ALA A 202 19.27 3.64 11.53
CA ALA A 202 20.09 3.79 12.71
C ALA A 202 21.40 4.57 12.44
N GLU A 203 21.94 4.48 11.21
CA GLU A 203 23.16 5.14 10.80
C GLU A 203 22.97 6.57 10.29
N SER A 204 21.89 6.84 9.55
CA SER A 204 21.73 8.07 8.75
C SER A 204 20.63 9.01 9.19
N LEU A 205 19.63 8.54 9.96
CA LEU A 205 18.58 9.41 10.46
C LEU A 205 19.05 10.17 11.72
N PRO A 206 19.01 11.51 11.71
CA PRO A 206 19.35 12.30 12.89
C PRO A 206 18.34 12.07 14.03
N ILE A 207 18.77 12.33 15.27
CA ILE A 207 17.90 12.26 16.46
C ILE A 207 16.72 13.21 16.30
N GLY A 208 15.51 12.69 16.52
CA GLY A 208 14.26 13.44 16.38
C GLY A 208 13.54 13.21 15.06
N TYR A 209 14.14 12.48 14.13
CA TYR A 209 13.48 11.94 12.96
C TYR A 209 13.29 10.44 13.11
N GLY A 210 12.15 9.96 12.64
CA GLY A 210 11.80 8.55 12.69
C GLY A 210 11.17 8.07 11.40
N TYR A 211 10.83 6.80 11.34
CA TYR A 211 10.07 6.24 10.24
C TYR A 211 9.06 5.21 10.76
N GLU A 212 7.97 5.07 10.05
CA GLU A 212 7.02 3.96 10.22
C GLU A 212 6.67 3.37 8.86
N TYR A 213 6.44 2.07 8.83
CA TYR A 213 5.94 1.41 7.63
C TYR A 213 4.48 1.79 7.39
N GLY A 214 4.12 2.04 6.12
CA GLY A 214 2.76 2.25 5.67
C GLY A 214 2.18 1.01 4.98
N GLY A 215 0.88 1.05 4.69
CA GLY A 215 0.21 0.03 3.91
C GLY A 215 0.47 -1.40 4.37
N MET A 216 0.69 -2.30 3.40
CA MET A 216 0.97 -3.72 3.66
C MET A 216 2.36 -3.97 4.29
N ALA A 217 3.32 -3.07 4.07
CA ALA A 217 4.64 -3.19 4.71
C ALA A 217 4.56 -3.14 6.24
N ARG A 218 3.60 -2.37 6.78
CA ARG A 218 3.31 -2.32 8.22
C ARG A 218 2.77 -3.65 8.75
N GLU A 219 1.83 -4.26 8.02
CA GLU A 219 1.27 -5.58 8.38
C GLU A 219 2.36 -6.64 8.32
N GLU A 220 3.22 -6.60 7.32
CA GLU A 220 4.34 -7.54 7.16
C GLU A 220 5.37 -7.39 8.28
N ALA A 221 5.75 -6.15 8.64
CA ALA A 221 6.65 -5.87 9.75
C ALA A 221 6.05 -6.25 11.12
N SER A 222 4.74 -6.02 11.31
CA SER A 222 4.04 -6.36 12.55
C SER A 222 3.75 -7.86 12.68
N SER A 223 3.62 -8.57 11.56
CA SER A 223 3.36 -10.02 11.49
C SER A 223 4.62 -10.84 11.75
N GLY A 224 5.40 -10.49 12.79
CA GLY A 224 6.62 -11.22 13.19
C GLY A 224 6.38 -12.73 13.26
N GLY A 225 7.42 -13.53 12.99
CA GLY A 225 7.36 -14.98 12.81
C GLY A 225 6.55 -15.75 13.87
N ALA A 226 6.45 -15.25 15.11
CA ALA A 226 5.66 -15.84 16.17
C ALA A 226 4.14 -15.78 15.90
N GLN A 227 3.64 -14.65 15.36
CA GLN A 227 2.21 -14.49 15.05
C GLN A 227 1.78 -15.38 13.89
N THR A 228 2.62 -15.50 12.86
CA THR A 228 2.38 -16.41 11.72
C THR A 228 2.33 -17.87 12.16
N VAL A 229 3.27 -18.30 13.01
CA VAL A 229 3.27 -19.66 13.58
C VAL A 229 2.01 -19.93 14.41
N PHE A 230 1.56 -18.94 15.19
CA PHE A 230 0.33 -19.05 15.98
C PHE A 230 -0.91 -19.19 15.09
N ILE A 231 -1.00 -18.45 14.00
CA ILE A 231 -2.10 -18.58 13.02
C ILE A 231 -2.11 -19.98 12.40
N TYR A 232 -0.96 -20.51 11.97
CA TYR A 232 -0.89 -21.87 11.45
C TYR A 232 -1.29 -22.92 12.49
N ALA A 233 -0.85 -22.75 13.74
CA ALA A 233 -1.23 -23.66 14.83
C ALA A 233 -2.73 -23.66 15.07
N ILE A 234 -3.38 -22.50 15.10
CA ILE A 234 -4.84 -22.39 15.22
C ILE A 234 -5.54 -23.04 14.02
N CYS A 235 -5.08 -22.80 12.80
CA CYS A 235 -5.66 -23.41 11.59
C CYS A 235 -5.61 -24.95 11.67
N ILE A 236 -4.45 -25.50 12.00
CA ILE A 236 -4.29 -26.98 12.15
C ILE A 236 -5.16 -27.52 13.29
N PHE A 237 -5.24 -26.80 14.42
CA PHE A 237 -6.07 -27.18 15.56
C PHE A 237 -7.56 -27.18 15.21
N LEU A 238 -8.06 -26.16 14.51
CA LEU A 238 -9.45 -26.11 14.05
C LEU A 238 -9.76 -27.24 13.06
N ILE A 239 -8.87 -27.51 12.11
CA ILE A 239 -9.01 -28.64 11.19
C ILE A 239 -9.06 -29.95 11.97
N TYR A 240 -8.19 -30.13 12.96
CA TYR A 240 -8.21 -31.32 13.83
C TYR A 240 -9.56 -31.47 14.54
N LEU A 241 -10.09 -30.40 15.15
CA LEU A 241 -11.38 -30.44 15.83
C LEU A 241 -12.53 -30.81 14.88
N ILE A 242 -12.59 -30.21 13.71
CA ILE A 242 -13.62 -30.50 12.70
C ILE A 242 -13.53 -31.96 12.27
N LEU A 243 -12.33 -32.47 12.03
CA LEU A 243 -12.12 -33.87 11.64
C LEU A 243 -12.43 -34.84 12.80
N ALA A 244 -12.09 -34.50 14.03
CA ALA A 244 -12.43 -35.32 15.20
C ALA A 244 -13.95 -35.46 15.38
N CYS A 245 -14.69 -34.38 15.16
CA CYS A 245 -16.16 -34.40 15.15
C CYS A 245 -16.71 -35.23 13.98
N LEU A 246 -16.12 -35.10 12.80
CA LEU A 246 -16.59 -35.80 11.59
C LEU A 246 -16.38 -37.30 11.66
N TYR A 247 -15.22 -37.72 12.21
CA TYR A 247 -14.86 -39.13 12.30
C TYR A 247 -15.28 -39.82 13.63
N GLU A 248 -15.81 -39.05 14.59
CA GLU A 248 -16.10 -39.50 15.94
C GLU A 248 -14.90 -40.26 16.57
N SER A 249 -13.69 -39.78 16.29
CA SER A 249 -12.43 -40.41 16.68
C SER A 249 -11.32 -39.38 16.84
N PHE A 250 -10.54 -39.52 17.90
CA PHE A 250 -9.37 -38.66 18.14
C PHE A 250 -8.11 -39.12 17.37
N LEU A 251 -8.04 -40.37 16.92
CA LEU A 251 -6.84 -40.90 16.24
C LEU A 251 -6.87 -40.74 14.74
N VAL A 252 -8.03 -40.87 14.10
CA VAL A 252 -8.18 -40.80 12.64
C VAL A 252 -7.75 -39.44 12.04
N PRO A 253 -8.06 -38.31 12.68
CA PRO A 253 -7.63 -37.00 12.16
C PRO A 253 -6.13 -36.84 11.97
N PHE A 254 -5.31 -37.51 12.79
CA PHE A 254 -3.85 -37.48 12.65
C PHE A 254 -3.38 -38.00 11.30
N ALA A 255 -4.05 -39.01 10.73
CA ALA A 255 -3.70 -39.54 9.40
C ALA A 255 -3.88 -38.47 8.31
N VAL A 256 -4.88 -37.60 8.44
CA VAL A 256 -5.11 -36.48 7.54
C VAL A 256 -4.07 -35.38 7.76
N ILE A 257 -3.80 -35.02 9.01
CA ILE A 257 -2.85 -33.97 9.37
C ILE A 257 -1.42 -34.30 8.93
N PHE A 258 -1.01 -35.58 8.99
CA PHE A 258 0.31 -36.03 8.49
C PHE A 258 0.52 -35.78 6.99
N SER A 259 -0.53 -35.51 6.21
CA SER A 259 -0.39 -35.12 4.81
C SER A 259 0.09 -33.66 4.63
N VAL A 260 -0.17 -32.79 5.62
CA VAL A 260 0.15 -31.35 5.56
C VAL A 260 1.64 -31.07 5.39
N PRO A 261 2.56 -31.69 6.16
CA PRO A 261 4.01 -31.46 5.97
C PRO A 261 4.52 -31.76 4.55
N PHE A 262 3.97 -32.79 3.88
CA PHE A 262 4.36 -33.09 2.50
C PHE A 262 3.94 -32.01 1.51
N GLY A 263 2.74 -31.44 1.69
CA GLY A 263 2.28 -30.34 0.87
C GLY A 263 3.07 -29.06 1.11
N LEU A 264 3.39 -28.75 2.37
CA LEU A 264 4.25 -27.62 2.72
C LEU A 264 5.64 -27.78 2.11
N MET A 265 6.24 -28.94 2.23
CA MET A 265 7.52 -29.25 1.60
C MET A 265 7.46 -29.03 0.09
N GLY A 266 6.40 -29.50 -0.58
CA GLY A 266 6.19 -29.32 -2.00
C GLY A 266 6.09 -27.84 -2.41
N SER A 267 5.31 -27.04 -1.67
CA SER A 267 5.12 -25.61 -1.96
C SER A 267 6.42 -24.81 -1.80
N PHE A 268 7.16 -25.01 -0.69
CA PHE A 268 8.43 -24.33 -0.47
C PHE A 268 9.53 -24.78 -1.44
N LEU A 269 9.56 -26.08 -1.78
CA LEU A 269 10.50 -26.59 -2.77
C LEU A 269 10.25 -25.95 -4.15
N PHE A 270 8.97 -25.86 -4.55
CA PHE A 270 8.60 -25.28 -5.84
C PHE A 270 8.85 -23.77 -5.87
N ALA A 271 8.53 -23.06 -4.79
CA ALA A 271 8.84 -21.65 -4.62
C ALA A 271 10.36 -21.40 -4.77
N LYS A 272 11.20 -22.23 -4.13
CA LYS A 272 12.66 -22.14 -4.25
C LYS A 272 13.16 -22.40 -5.68
N ILE A 273 12.60 -23.37 -6.38
CA ILE A 273 12.98 -23.69 -7.78
C ILE A 273 12.64 -22.53 -8.72
N LEU A 274 11.50 -21.86 -8.49
CA LEU A 274 11.05 -20.72 -9.29
C LEU A 274 11.65 -19.38 -8.85
N GLY A 275 12.46 -19.36 -7.78
CA GLY A 275 13.00 -18.11 -7.22
C GLY A 275 11.92 -17.19 -6.61
N LEU A 276 10.80 -17.77 -6.16
CA LEU A 276 9.74 -17.01 -5.50
C LEU A 276 10.09 -16.75 -4.04
N GLU A 277 9.88 -15.53 -3.61
CA GLU A 277 10.14 -15.10 -2.24
C GLU A 277 9.05 -15.54 -1.26
N ASN A 278 9.43 -15.66 0.02
CA ASN A 278 8.48 -15.92 1.09
C ASN A 278 7.79 -14.61 1.51
N ASN A 279 6.77 -14.26 0.77
CA ASN A 279 5.94 -13.08 0.99
C ASN A 279 4.56 -13.48 1.52
N ILE A 280 3.72 -12.48 1.82
CA ILE A 280 2.37 -12.68 2.36
C ILE A 280 1.47 -13.50 1.40
N TYR A 281 1.73 -13.45 0.09
CA TYR A 281 1.01 -14.25 -0.90
C TYR A 281 1.30 -15.75 -0.76
N LEU A 282 2.59 -16.10 -0.58
CA LEU A 282 2.99 -17.48 -0.35
C LEU A 282 2.40 -18.00 0.97
N GLN A 283 2.42 -17.19 2.03
CA GLN A 283 1.85 -17.53 3.33
C GLN A 283 0.34 -17.77 3.26
N THR A 284 -0.39 -16.91 2.56
CA THR A 284 -1.84 -17.08 2.32
C THR A 284 -2.11 -18.32 1.45
N GLY A 285 -1.30 -18.54 0.42
CA GLY A 285 -1.37 -19.73 -0.42
C GLY A 285 -1.15 -21.02 0.36
N VAL A 286 -0.23 -21.02 1.32
CA VAL A 286 0.03 -22.15 2.22
C VAL A 286 -1.19 -22.47 3.09
N ILE A 287 -1.87 -21.46 3.65
CA ILE A 287 -3.10 -21.68 4.43
C ILE A 287 -4.19 -22.33 3.57
N MET A 288 -4.38 -21.83 2.36
CA MET A 288 -5.32 -22.41 1.40
C MET A 288 -4.94 -23.86 1.05
N LEU A 289 -3.65 -24.14 0.85
CA LEU A 289 -3.11 -25.46 0.51
C LEU A 289 -3.39 -26.48 1.62
N ILE A 290 -3.32 -26.10 2.91
CA ILE A 290 -3.66 -26.98 4.03
C ILE A 290 -5.11 -27.48 3.92
N GLY A 291 -6.05 -26.59 3.61
CA GLY A 291 -7.46 -26.96 3.40
C GLY A 291 -7.67 -27.91 2.23
N LEU A 292 -6.94 -27.68 1.12
CA LEU A 292 -7.04 -28.52 -0.08
C LEU A 292 -6.43 -29.90 0.13
N LEU A 293 -5.31 -30.01 0.85
CA LEU A 293 -4.69 -31.28 1.21
C LEU A 293 -5.60 -32.08 2.15
N ALA A 294 -6.21 -31.44 3.13
CA ALA A 294 -7.16 -32.09 4.03
C ALA A 294 -8.28 -32.76 3.24
N LYS A 295 -8.89 -32.08 2.26
CA LYS A 295 -9.94 -32.66 1.39
C LYS A 295 -9.48 -33.94 0.70
N THR A 296 -8.28 -33.94 0.15
CA THR A 296 -7.74 -35.10 -0.58
C THR A 296 -7.43 -36.26 0.36
N ALA A 297 -6.83 -35.98 1.52
CA ALA A 297 -6.52 -36.97 2.53
C ALA A 297 -7.78 -37.61 3.16
N ILE A 298 -8.84 -36.79 3.39
CA ILE A 298 -10.16 -37.26 3.86
C ILE A 298 -10.71 -38.33 2.94
N LEU A 299 -10.69 -38.14 1.62
CA LEU A 299 -11.24 -39.10 0.65
C LEU A 299 -10.56 -40.47 0.70
N ILE A 300 -9.25 -40.51 0.93
CA ILE A 300 -8.47 -41.76 1.05
C ILE A 300 -8.78 -42.42 2.40
N THR A 301 -8.71 -41.63 3.48
CA THR A 301 -8.85 -42.13 4.86
C THR A 301 -10.23 -42.68 5.09
N GLU A 302 -11.30 -42.03 4.65
CA GLU A 302 -12.69 -42.49 4.78
C GLU A 302 -12.89 -43.82 4.06
N TYR A 303 -12.40 -43.93 2.84
CA TYR A 303 -12.51 -45.18 2.07
C TYR A 303 -11.70 -46.34 2.73
N ALA A 304 -10.54 -46.02 3.29
CA ALA A 304 -9.72 -47.01 4.03
C ALA A 304 -10.45 -47.49 5.28
N ILE A 305 -11.10 -46.60 6.04
CA ILE A 305 -11.90 -46.93 7.22
C ILE A 305 -13.08 -47.82 6.85
N GLU A 306 -13.81 -47.52 5.77
CA GLU A 306 -14.92 -48.33 5.28
C GLU A 306 -14.46 -49.78 4.96
N ARG A 307 -13.33 -49.91 4.27
CA ARG A 307 -12.72 -51.23 3.97
C ARG A 307 -12.31 -51.97 5.23
N ARG A 308 -11.72 -51.27 6.20
CA ARG A 308 -11.36 -51.82 7.50
C ARG A 308 -12.56 -52.34 8.27
N ARG A 309 -13.68 -51.59 8.25
CA ARG A 309 -14.95 -52.02 8.88
C ARG A 309 -15.53 -53.26 8.22
N LYS A 310 -15.22 -53.51 6.94
CA LYS A 310 -15.60 -54.74 6.19
C LYS A 310 -14.69 -55.94 6.48
N GLY A 311 -13.71 -55.81 7.40
CA GLY A 311 -12.86 -56.92 7.85
C GLY A 311 -11.49 -57.04 7.15
N MET A 312 -11.11 -56.11 6.28
CA MET A 312 -9.81 -56.13 5.61
C MET A 312 -8.66 -55.79 6.59
N GLY A 313 -7.46 -56.28 6.33
CA GLY A 313 -6.23 -55.90 7.04
C GLY A 313 -5.93 -54.41 6.94
N ILE A 314 -5.19 -53.86 7.92
CA ILE A 314 -4.90 -52.41 7.95
C ILE A 314 -4.13 -51.98 6.70
N VAL A 315 -3.05 -52.69 6.35
CA VAL A 315 -2.20 -52.37 5.17
C VAL A 315 -2.97 -52.57 3.87
N GLU A 316 -3.75 -53.67 3.80
CA GLU A 316 -4.54 -54.01 2.63
C GLU A 316 -5.67 -52.99 2.35
N SER A 317 -6.36 -52.52 3.43
CA SER A 317 -7.38 -51.49 3.32
C SER A 317 -6.79 -50.15 2.86
N ALA A 318 -5.63 -49.76 3.35
CA ALA A 318 -4.94 -48.52 2.93
C ALA A 318 -4.50 -48.60 1.45
N TYR A 319 -3.89 -49.71 1.04
CA TYR A 319 -3.48 -49.94 -0.33
C TYR A 319 -4.65 -49.93 -1.32
N SER A 320 -5.73 -50.64 -0.97
CA SER A 320 -6.96 -50.66 -1.78
C SER A 320 -7.60 -49.29 -1.87
N ALA A 321 -7.62 -48.52 -0.79
CA ALA A 321 -8.12 -47.14 -0.80
C ALA A 321 -7.31 -46.24 -1.74
N ALA A 322 -5.99 -46.33 -1.68
CA ALA A 322 -5.10 -45.56 -2.53
C ALA A 322 -5.33 -45.90 -4.03
N GLN A 323 -5.42 -47.20 -4.38
CA GLN A 323 -5.66 -47.62 -5.76
C GLN A 323 -6.98 -47.10 -6.33
N VAL A 324 -8.08 -47.25 -5.59
CA VAL A 324 -9.41 -46.90 -6.06
C VAL A 324 -9.61 -45.39 -6.13
N ARG A 325 -9.06 -44.65 -5.16
CA ARG A 325 -9.21 -43.20 -5.07
C ARG A 325 -8.17 -42.39 -5.86
N LEU A 326 -7.11 -43.03 -6.38
CA LEU A 326 -6.09 -42.35 -7.16
C LEU A 326 -6.63 -41.57 -8.35
N ARG A 327 -7.50 -42.20 -9.15
CA ARG A 327 -8.07 -41.58 -10.37
C ARG A 327 -8.93 -40.36 -10.02
N PRO A 328 -9.94 -40.40 -9.10
CA PRO A 328 -10.71 -39.22 -8.69
C PRO A 328 -9.84 -38.11 -8.11
N ILE A 329 -8.80 -38.44 -7.34
CA ILE A 329 -7.89 -37.46 -6.77
C ILE A 329 -7.09 -36.74 -7.85
N LEU A 330 -6.50 -37.48 -8.78
CA LEU A 330 -5.77 -36.90 -9.90
C LEU A 330 -6.66 -35.99 -10.76
N MET A 331 -7.91 -36.38 -11.00
CA MET A 331 -8.86 -35.54 -11.73
C MET A 331 -9.10 -34.21 -10.98
N THR A 332 -9.36 -34.25 -9.68
CA THR A 332 -9.64 -33.03 -8.89
C THR A 332 -8.39 -32.14 -8.77
N VAL A 333 -7.22 -32.71 -8.56
CA VAL A 333 -5.95 -31.98 -8.46
C VAL A 333 -5.59 -31.31 -9.80
N LEU A 334 -5.68 -32.04 -10.93
CA LEU A 334 -5.42 -31.48 -12.25
C LEU A 334 -6.41 -30.35 -12.59
N THR A 335 -7.71 -30.57 -12.34
CA THR A 335 -8.72 -29.53 -12.57
C THR A 335 -8.39 -28.26 -11.77
N MET A 336 -7.93 -28.42 -10.52
CA MET A 336 -7.57 -27.30 -9.69
C MET A 336 -6.31 -26.57 -10.18
N ILE A 337 -5.26 -27.31 -10.57
CA ILE A 337 -4.04 -26.73 -11.16
C ILE A 337 -4.38 -25.92 -12.39
N PHE A 338 -5.12 -26.52 -13.35
CA PHE A 338 -5.52 -25.82 -14.57
C PHE A 338 -6.51 -24.67 -14.32
N GLY A 339 -7.34 -24.77 -13.28
CA GLY A 339 -8.25 -23.69 -12.90
C GLY A 339 -7.56 -22.48 -12.27
N MET A 340 -6.41 -22.68 -11.60
CA MET A 340 -5.62 -21.60 -11.00
C MET A 340 -4.57 -21.00 -11.94
N LEU A 341 -4.19 -21.68 -13.01
CA LEU A 341 -3.16 -21.23 -13.96
C LEU A 341 -3.44 -19.86 -14.61
N PRO A 342 -4.72 -19.49 -14.92
CA PRO A 342 -5.01 -18.18 -15.50
C PRO A 342 -5.04 -17.01 -14.49
N LEU A 343 -4.98 -17.28 -13.19
CA LEU A 343 -4.94 -16.28 -12.12
C LEU A 343 -3.53 -15.80 -11.87
#